data_e49064991509c5ee8fa05bd646b39cbf
#
_entry.id   e49064991509c5ee8fa05bd646b39cbf
#
_cell.length_a   1.000
_cell.length_b   1.000
_cell.length_c   1.000
_cell.angle_alpha   90.00
_cell.angle_beta   90.00
_cell.angle_gamma   90.00
#
_symmetry.space_group_name_H-M   'P 1'
#
loop_
_entity.id
_entity.type
_entity.pdbx_description
1 polymer ?
#
loop_
_entity_poly.entity_id
_entity_poly.type
_entity_poly.pdbx_seq_one_letter_code
_entity_poly.pdbx_strand_id
1 'polypeptide(L)'
;MSLPILVSMPHGGLVVPDSLKANCQLSIEEIVEDGDEYALEIYSPLEKEVSAFISTDIARAVLDMNRAADDIRKDGVVKTHTCWDVPIWRNPLDKSDIQWLLKNFHAPYHQQLSEHAQRSGLLFAIDCHTMAAYGPPIGPDPGAQRPQVCLGNRNGKSCSDDWLNILQSAFQQYFPGEVTVNQPFSGGYITEFHGTEMPWVQLELSRGDFATPQQKSEWVVNALTSAVHAIIK
;
A
#
# COMPACT_ATOMS: atom_id res chain seq x y z
N MET A 1 -13.88 10.59 -18.06
CA MET A 1 -12.77 11.44 -17.53
C MET A 1 -12.18 10.67 -16.36
N SER A 2 -10.85 10.57 -16.29
CA SER A 2 -10.17 9.93 -15.18
C SER A 2 -10.34 10.73 -13.88
N LEU A 3 -10.40 10.04 -12.76
CA LEU A 3 -10.42 10.67 -11.43
C LEU A 3 -9.11 11.45 -11.21
N PRO A 4 -9.14 12.69 -10.75
CA PRO A 4 -7.94 13.51 -10.55
C PRO A 4 -7.17 13.12 -9.27
N ILE A 5 -6.78 11.87 -9.19
CA ILE A 5 -6.04 11.30 -8.05
C ILE A 5 -4.81 10.52 -8.53
N LEU A 6 -3.82 10.39 -7.66
CA LEU A 6 -2.67 9.51 -7.78
C LEU A 6 -2.91 8.25 -6.93
N VAL A 7 -2.67 7.08 -7.49
CA VAL A 7 -2.69 5.81 -6.76
C VAL A 7 -1.28 5.23 -6.66
N SER A 8 -0.89 4.81 -5.46
CA SER A 8 0.29 4.00 -5.16
C SER A 8 -0.17 2.60 -4.77
N MET A 9 0.45 1.55 -5.34
CA MET A 9 0.26 0.14 -4.96
C MET A 9 1.63 -0.49 -4.73
N PRO A 10 2.22 -0.36 -3.53
CA PRO A 10 3.62 -0.72 -3.28
C PRO A 10 3.87 -2.21 -3.07
N HIS A 11 2.85 -3.01 -2.78
CA HIS A 11 2.99 -4.39 -2.30
C HIS A 11 2.28 -5.44 -3.16
N GLY A 12 1.86 -5.09 -4.39
CA GLY A 12 1.23 -6.03 -5.32
C GLY A 12 2.21 -6.91 -6.09
N GLY A 13 3.51 -6.59 -6.07
CA GLY A 13 4.55 -7.31 -6.81
C GLY A 13 4.95 -8.64 -6.17
N LEU A 14 5.36 -9.60 -7.03
CA LEU A 14 5.80 -10.95 -6.63
C LEU A 14 7.18 -11.31 -7.18
N VAL A 15 7.85 -10.38 -7.86
CA VAL A 15 9.13 -10.66 -8.54
C VAL A 15 10.29 -10.56 -7.55
N VAL A 16 11.07 -11.64 -7.48
CA VAL A 16 12.44 -11.62 -6.95
C VAL A 16 13.38 -11.35 -8.12
N PRO A 17 14.24 -10.31 -8.09
CA PRO A 17 15.18 -10.03 -9.17
C PRO A 17 16.06 -11.24 -9.50
N ASP A 18 16.33 -11.46 -10.80
CA ASP A 18 17.05 -12.67 -11.28
C ASP A 18 18.40 -12.85 -10.59
N SER A 19 19.13 -11.76 -10.33
CA SER A 19 20.43 -11.81 -9.64
C SER A 19 20.33 -12.32 -8.20
N LEU A 20 19.16 -12.23 -7.55
CA LEU A 20 18.92 -12.62 -6.15
C LEU A 20 18.13 -13.91 -5.99
N LYS A 21 17.52 -14.44 -7.09
CA LYS A 21 16.67 -15.64 -7.04
C LYS A 21 17.37 -16.85 -6.42
N ALA A 22 18.64 -17.09 -6.75
CA ALA A 22 19.40 -18.21 -6.22
C ALA A 22 19.64 -18.12 -4.71
N ASN A 23 19.66 -16.90 -4.15
CA ASN A 23 19.85 -16.64 -2.73
C ASN A 23 18.51 -16.56 -1.96
N CYS A 24 17.40 -16.28 -2.62
CA CYS A 24 16.08 -16.31 -2.00
C CYS A 24 15.68 -17.76 -1.69
N GLN A 25 15.18 -18.00 -0.47
CA GLN A 25 14.73 -19.33 -0.06
C GLN A 25 13.21 -19.41 0.17
N LEU A 26 12.50 -18.33 -0.02
CA LEU A 26 11.04 -18.32 0.09
C LEU A 26 10.38 -19.08 -1.04
N SER A 27 9.31 -19.79 -0.74
CA SER A 27 8.35 -20.29 -1.72
C SER A 27 7.52 -19.13 -2.30
N ILE A 28 6.80 -19.39 -3.37
CA ILE A 28 5.89 -18.38 -3.94
C ILE A 28 4.74 -18.06 -2.97
N GLU A 29 4.28 -19.04 -2.22
CA GLU A 29 3.22 -18.88 -1.20
C GLU A 29 3.69 -17.95 -0.09
N GLU A 30 4.92 -18.11 0.41
CA GLU A 30 5.51 -17.25 1.43
C GLU A 30 5.73 -15.81 0.92
N ILE A 31 6.06 -15.64 -0.37
CA ILE A 31 6.17 -14.32 -1.00
C ILE A 31 4.80 -13.65 -1.07
N VAL A 32 3.76 -14.37 -1.47
CA VAL A 32 2.37 -13.88 -1.53
C VAL A 32 1.88 -13.51 -0.13
N GLU A 33 2.13 -14.36 0.87
CA GLU A 33 1.69 -14.14 2.26
C GLU A 33 2.37 -12.93 2.92
N ASP A 34 3.65 -12.66 2.60
CA ASP A 34 4.34 -11.45 3.08
C ASP A 34 3.89 -10.18 2.36
N GLY A 35 3.35 -10.32 1.14
CA GLY A 35 2.80 -9.21 0.34
C GLY A 35 1.38 -8.83 0.74
N ASP A 36 0.77 -8.03 -0.11
CA ASP A 36 -0.64 -7.64 -0.02
C ASP A 36 -1.45 -8.53 -0.97
N GLU A 37 -1.80 -9.73 -0.50
CA GLU A 37 -2.58 -10.71 -1.26
C GLU A 37 -3.87 -10.07 -1.84
N TYR A 38 -4.19 -10.38 -3.08
CA TYR A 38 -5.28 -9.80 -3.89
C TYR A 38 -5.13 -8.31 -4.26
N ALA A 39 -4.04 -7.63 -3.89
CA ALA A 39 -3.87 -6.20 -4.22
C ALA A 39 -3.92 -5.96 -5.74
N LEU A 40 -3.30 -6.84 -6.54
CA LEU A 40 -3.33 -6.74 -8.00
C LEU A 40 -4.77 -6.83 -8.55
N GLU A 41 -5.54 -7.82 -8.12
CA GLU A 41 -6.91 -8.04 -8.59
C GLU A 41 -7.85 -6.90 -8.18
N ILE A 42 -7.62 -6.33 -7.00
CA ILE A 42 -8.48 -5.27 -6.45
C ILE A 42 -8.12 -3.91 -7.06
N TYR A 43 -6.83 -3.59 -7.16
CA TYR A 43 -6.40 -2.21 -7.47
C TYR A 43 -5.95 -1.97 -8.91
N SER A 44 -5.49 -2.99 -9.68
CA SER A 44 -5.10 -2.77 -11.08
C SER A 44 -6.20 -2.16 -11.95
N PRO A 45 -7.50 -2.45 -11.75
CA PRO A 45 -8.54 -1.79 -12.53
C PRO A 45 -8.57 -0.27 -12.38
N LEU A 46 -8.06 0.28 -11.24
CA LEU A 46 -7.94 1.73 -11.03
C LEU A 46 -7.02 2.42 -12.04
N GLU A 47 -6.05 1.71 -12.65
CA GLU A 47 -5.12 2.29 -13.63
C GLU A 47 -5.84 3.01 -14.77
N LYS A 48 -7.03 2.51 -15.18
CA LYS A 48 -7.85 3.10 -16.25
C LYS A 48 -8.78 4.22 -15.76
N GLU A 49 -8.98 4.30 -14.45
CA GLU A 49 -9.96 5.20 -13.82
C GLU A 49 -9.32 6.46 -13.24
N VAL A 50 -8.00 6.45 -12.97
CA VAL A 50 -7.28 7.52 -12.28
C VAL A 50 -6.29 8.25 -13.19
N SER A 51 -5.87 9.45 -12.78
CA SER A 51 -4.93 10.26 -13.55
C SER A 51 -3.48 9.77 -13.49
N ALA A 52 -3.12 9.05 -12.42
CA ALA A 52 -1.81 8.42 -12.28
C ALA A 52 -1.91 7.16 -11.40
N PHE A 53 -1.24 6.09 -11.80
CA PHE A 53 -1.16 4.83 -11.09
C PHE A 53 0.28 4.35 -11.07
N ILE A 54 0.86 4.18 -9.89
CA ILE A 54 2.24 3.74 -9.68
C ILE A 54 2.23 2.44 -8.90
N SER A 55 2.84 1.41 -9.45
CA SER A 55 3.00 0.10 -8.83
C SER A 55 4.42 -0.42 -9.00
N THR A 56 4.74 -1.54 -8.37
CA THR A 56 5.99 -2.25 -8.55
C THR A 56 5.75 -3.74 -8.73
N ASP A 57 6.58 -4.39 -9.56
CA ASP A 57 6.57 -5.84 -9.70
C ASP A 57 7.40 -6.53 -8.62
N ILE A 58 8.27 -5.79 -7.90
CA ILE A 58 9.16 -6.34 -6.89
C ILE A 58 8.37 -6.78 -5.66
N ALA A 59 8.62 -8.01 -5.22
CA ALA A 59 7.98 -8.57 -4.04
C ALA A 59 8.34 -7.76 -2.78
N ARG A 60 7.33 -7.48 -1.94
CA ARG A 60 7.51 -6.81 -0.64
C ARG A 60 8.52 -7.53 0.25
N ALA A 61 8.55 -8.86 0.20
CA ALA A 61 9.53 -9.68 0.91
C ALA A 61 10.99 -9.32 0.56
N VAL A 62 11.24 -8.84 -0.66
CA VAL A 62 12.57 -8.44 -1.12
C VAL A 62 12.86 -6.98 -0.80
N LEU A 63 11.91 -6.10 -1.11
CA LEU A 63 12.06 -4.66 -1.00
C LEU A 63 10.72 -4.01 -0.66
N ASP A 64 10.59 -3.46 0.53
CA ASP A 64 9.38 -2.78 0.98
C ASP A 64 9.41 -1.30 0.58
N MET A 65 8.61 -0.94 -0.45
CA MET A 65 8.51 0.44 -0.93
C MET A 65 7.89 1.37 0.13
N ASN A 66 7.17 0.83 1.13
CA ASN A 66 6.57 1.61 2.20
C ASN A 66 7.47 1.68 3.47
N ARG A 67 8.79 1.71 3.25
CA ARG A 67 9.84 1.91 4.26
C ARG A 67 10.83 2.96 3.79
N ALA A 68 11.41 3.70 4.75
CA ALA A 68 12.50 4.63 4.44
C ALA A 68 13.74 3.89 3.94
N ALA A 69 14.49 4.50 3.01
CA ALA A 69 15.66 3.87 2.40
C ALA A 69 16.78 3.49 3.40
N ASP A 70 16.79 4.09 4.59
CA ASP A 70 17.71 3.84 5.70
C ASP A 70 17.12 2.96 6.81
N ASP A 71 15.93 2.42 6.63
CA ASP A 71 15.32 1.49 7.58
C ASP A 71 15.98 0.11 7.47
N ILE A 72 16.91 -0.20 8.37
CA ILE A 72 17.71 -1.44 8.42
C ILE A 72 17.14 -2.50 9.36
N ARG A 73 15.92 -2.35 9.87
CA ARG A 73 15.27 -3.35 10.72
C ARG A 73 15.06 -4.66 9.95
N LYS A 74 14.76 -5.75 10.66
CA LYS A 74 14.45 -7.06 10.04
C LYS A 74 13.37 -6.96 8.96
N ASP A 75 12.33 -6.16 9.23
CA ASP A 75 11.19 -5.84 8.36
C ASP A 75 11.30 -4.45 7.74
N GLY A 76 12.53 -3.94 7.61
CA GLY A 76 12.83 -2.66 7.01
C GLY A 76 12.72 -2.66 5.49
N VAL A 77 13.42 -1.71 4.83
CA VAL A 77 13.32 -1.50 3.38
C VAL A 77 13.81 -2.70 2.58
N VAL A 78 15.00 -3.24 2.89
CA VAL A 78 15.50 -4.52 2.37
C VAL A 78 15.38 -5.54 3.48
N LYS A 79 14.36 -6.38 3.38
CA LYS A 79 13.97 -7.28 4.46
C LYS A 79 14.96 -8.44 4.59
N THR A 80 15.16 -8.88 5.83
CA THR A 80 15.88 -10.12 6.12
C THR A 80 14.95 -11.26 6.51
N HIS A 81 13.74 -10.92 6.99
CA HIS A 81 12.68 -11.84 7.37
C HIS A 81 11.33 -11.31 6.89
N THR A 82 10.40 -12.21 6.61
CA THR A 82 9.00 -11.89 6.35
C THR A 82 8.34 -11.32 7.60
N CYS A 83 7.12 -10.79 7.49
CA CYS A 83 6.31 -10.37 8.63
C CYS A 83 5.91 -11.55 9.56
N TRP A 84 6.12 -12.79 9.11
CA TRP A 84 5.93 -14.03 9.86
C TRP A 84 7.22 -14.57 10.48
N ASP A 85 8.31 -13.77 10.48
CA ASP A 85 9.66 -14.12 10.97
C ASP A 85 10.34 -15.26 10.19
N VAL A 86 9.97 -15.51 8.93
CA VAL A 86 10.61 -16.48 8.04
C VAL A 86 11.84 -15.83 7.39
N PRO A 87 13.06 -16.41 7.48
CA PRO A 87 14.25 -15.88 6.83
C PRO A 87 14.09 -15.88 5.30
N ILE A 88 14.44 -14.76 4.65
CA ILE A 88 14.27 -14.57 3.20
C ILE A 88 15.47 -15.08 2.42
N TRP A 89 16.66 -14.89 2.95
CA TRP A 89 17.93 -15.15 2.25
C TRP A 89 18.69 -16.33 2.84
N ARG A 90 19.26 -17.19 1.97
CA ARG A 90 20.18 -18.27 2.37
C ARG A 90 21.45 -17.70 2.99
N ASN A 91 21.97 -16.62 2.37
CA ASN A 91 23.09 -15.86 2.86
C ASN A 91 22.69 -14.39 2.95
N PRO A 92 23.15 -13.64 3.96
CA PRO A 92 22.89 -12.20 4.05
C PRO A 92 23.27 -11.49 2.76
N LEU A 93 22.44 -10.55 2.31
CA LEU A 93 22.76 -9.68 1.18
C LEU A 93 23.96 -8.79 1.53
N ASP A 94 24.85 -8.58 0.60
CA ASP A 94 25.94 -7.65 0.77
C ASP A 94 25.51 -6.19 0.52
N LYS A 95 26.40 -5.25 0.82
CA LYS A 95 26.10 -3.83 0.66
C LYS A 95 25.83 -3.43 -0.79
N SER A 96 26.44 -4.12 -1.76
CA SER A 96 26.23 -3.82 -3.19
C SER A 96 24.85 -4.28 -3.65
N ASP A 97 24.36 -5.42 -3.20
CA ASP A 97 23.01 -5.90 -3.47
C ASP A 97 21.94 -4.95 -2.90
N ILE A 98 22.14 -4.53 -1.63
CA ILE A 98 21.24 -3.58 -0.96
C ILE A 98 21.20 -2.25 -1.73
N GLN A 99 22.35 -1.69 -2.06
CA GLN A 99 22.45 -0.44 -2.80
C GLN A 99 21.86 -0.55 -4.21
N TRP A 100 22.02 -1.70 -4.86
CA TRP A 100 21.46 -1.96 -6.17
C TRP A 100 19.93 -2.00 -6.11
N LEU A 101 19.33 -2.67 -5.12
CA LEU A 101 17.88 -2.70 -4.91
C LEU A 101 17.33 -1.29 -4.67
N LEU A 102 17.95 -0.54 -3.77
CA LEU A 102 17.52 0.83 -3.45
C LEU A 102 17.60 1.75 -4.67
N LYS A 103 18.70 1.69 -5.41
CA LYS A 103 18.92 2.56 -6.57
C LYS A 103 18.02 2.24 -7.76
N ASN A 104 17.77 0.95 -8.02
CA ASN A 104 17.07 0.55 -9.25
C ASN A 104 15.55 0.40 -9.07
N PHE A 105 15.06 0.25 -7.85
CA PHE A 105 13.63 0.03 -7.61
C PHE A 105 13.04 1.01 -6.61
N HIS A 106 13.61 1.14 -5.39
CA HIS A 106 13.06 2.02 -4.35
C HIS A 106 13.10 3.50 -4.77
N ALA A 107 14.27 4.01 -5.12
CA ALA A 107 14.42 5.42 -5.49
C ALA A 107 13.57 5.79 -6.72
N PRO A 108 13.54 5.01 -7.83
CA PRO A 108 12.66 5.30 -8.96
C PRO A 108 11.17 5.27 -8.63
N TYR A 109 10.73 4.36 -7.73
CA TYR A 109 9.34 4.32 -7.28
C TYR A 109 8.93 5.63 -6.61
N HIS A 110 9.71 6.07 -5.60
CA HIS A 110 9.46 7.32 -4.89
C HIS A 110 9.63 8.56 -5.78
N GLN A 111 10.59 8.54 -6.71
CA GLN A 111 10.75 9.62 -7.68
C GLN A 111 9.49 9.79 -8.55
N GLN A 112 8.89 8.70 -9.04
CA GLN A 112 7.65 8.76 -9.81
C GLN A 112 6.50 9.34 -8.98
N LEU A 113 6.36 8.96 -7.70
CA LEU A 113 5.35 9.53 -6.81
C LEU A 113 5.52 11.05 -6.68
N SER A 114 6.75 11.54 -6.40
CA SER A 114 7.04 12.97 -6.30
C SER A 114 6.82 13.73 -7.61
N GLU A 115 7.21 13.15 -8.76
CA GLU A 115 6.97 13.75 -10.07
C GLU A 115 5.48 13.92 -10.38
N HIS A 116 4.66 12.94 -10.00
CA HIS A 116 3.21 13.05 -10.16
C HIS A 116 2.59 14.04 -9.17
N ALA A 117 3.06 14.07 -7.91
CA ALA A 117 2.59 15.01 -6.90
C ALA A 117 2.77 16.49 -7.33
N GLN A 118 3.78 16.78 -8.14
CA GLN A 118 4.05 18.13 -8.66
C GLN A 118 3.15 18.51 -9.86
N ARG A 119 2.39 17.58 -10.44
CA ARG A 119 1.50 17.87 -11.58
C ARG A 119 0.25 18.60 -11.11
N SER A 120 -0.09 19.67 -11.79
CA SER A 120 -1.34 20.39 -11.53
C SER A 120 -2.56 19.53 -11.83
N GLY A 121 -3.60 19.68 -11.02
CA GLY A 121 -4.91 19.06 -11.25
C GLY A 121 -5.16 17.75 -10.51
N LEU A 122 -4.20 17.21 -9.76
CA LEU A 122 -4.45 16.14 -8.80
C LEU A 122 -5.00 16.73 -7.49
N LEU A 123 -5.99 16.07 -6.91
CA LEU A 123 -6.60 16.47 -5.62
C LEU A 123 -5.84 15.86 -4.45
N PHE A 124 -5.72 14.54 -4.45
CA PHE A 124 -5.03 13.78 -3.42
C PHE A 124 -4.43 12.50 -4.00
N ALA A 125 -3.62 11.85 -3.20
CA ALA A 125 -3.07 10.55 -3.49
C ALA A 125 -3.57 9.50 -2.48
N ILE A 126 -3.65 8.24 -2.93
CA ILE A 126 -4.06 7.12 -2.10
C ILE A 126 -3.03 6.00 -2.19
N ASP A 127 -2.58 5.52 -1.03
CA ASP A 127 -1.63 4.40 -0.88
C ASP A 127 -2.41 3.13 -0.57
N CYS A 128 -2.50 2.24 -1.55
CA CYS A 128 -3.40 1.10 -1.57
C CYS A 128 -2.73 -0.16 -1.05
N HIS A 129 -3.31 -0.73 0.02
CA HIS A 129 -2.87 -1.94 0.70
C HIS A 129 -4.00 -2.92 0.97
N THR A 130 -3.65 -4.16 1.25
CA THR A 130 -4.57 -5.13 1.84
C THR A 130 -4.06 -5.63 3.19
N MET A 131 -4.97 -5.90 4.11
CA MET A 131 -4.66 -6.39 5.45
C MET A 131 -5.35 -7.72 5.75
N ALA A 132 -4.72 -8.58 6.54
CA ALA A 132 -5.35 -9.79 7.06
C ALA A 132 -6.62 -9.44 7.86
N ALA A 133 -7.65 -10.29 7.80
CA ALA A 133 -8.93 -10.09 8.49
C ALA A 133 -8.79 -10.09 10.03
N TYR A 134 -7.74 -10.74 10.52
CA TYR A 134 -7.37 -10.77 11.94
C TYR A 134 -5.92 -10.34 12.11
N GLY A 135 -5.61 -9.64 13.17
CA GLY A 135 -4.25 -9.20 13.50
C GLY A 135 -3.30 -10.41 13.60
N PRO A 136 -2.14 -10.40 12.88
CA PRO A 136 -1.17 -11.47 12.99
C PRO A 136 -0.56 -11.52 14.41
N PRO A 137 0.04 -12.67 14.82
CA PRO A 137 0.63 -12.81 16.14
C PRO A 137 1.69 -11.77 16.48
N ILE A 138 2.42 -11.30 15.44
CA ILE A 138 3.41 -10.23 15.54
C ILE A 138 2.81 -8.99 14.88
N GLY A 139 2.14 -8.15 15.65
CA GLY A 139 1.47 -6.94 15.14
C GLY A 139 0.98 -6.06 16.28
N PRO A 140 0.39 -4.91 15.95
CA PRO A 140 -0.14 -3.99 16.96
C PRO A 140 -1.43 -4.50 17.61
N ASP A 141 -2.11 -5.47 16.99
CA ASP A 141 -3.46 -5.95 17.32
C ASP A 141 -3.60 -7.49 17.22
N PRO A 142 -2.76 -8.31 17.91
CA PRO A 142 -2.73 -9.76 17.75
C PRO A 142 -4.09 -10.40 18.00
N GLY A 143 -4.60 -11.16 17.00
CA GLY A 143 -5.88 -11.89 17.07
C GLY A 143 -7.12 -11.00 17.02
N ALA A 144 -7.00 -9.68 17.03
CA ALA A 144 -8.13 -8.78 16.92
C ALA A 144 -8.75 -8.85 15.50
N GLN A 145 -10.07 -8.85 15.43
CA GLN A 145 -10.77 -8.70 14.16
C GLN A 145 -10.57 -7.30 13.62
N ARG A 146 -10.18 -7.19 12.35
CA ARG A 146 -9.93 -5.93 11.68
C ARG A 146 -11.16 -5.47 10.89
N PRO A 147 -11.34 -4.14 10.70
CA PRO A 147 -12.42 -3.58 9.91
C PRO A 147 -12.32 -4.02 8.44
N GLN A 148 -13.40 -3.85 7.68
CA GLN A 148 -13.34 -4.09 6.23
C GLN A 148 -12.46 -3.08 5.51
N VAL A 149 -12.48 -1.83 5.97
CA VAL A 149 -11.68 -0.72 5.44
C VAL A 149 -11.04 0.05 6.60
N CYS A 150 -9.78 0.38 6.49
CA CYS A 150 -9.11 1.35 7.36
C CYS A 150 -8.49 2.45 6.50
N LEU A 151 -8.82 3.71 6.79
CA LEU A 151 -8.26 4.89 6.14
C LEU A 151 -7.30 5.59 7.11
N GLY A 152 -6.06 5.83 6.66
CA GLY A 152 -5.02 6.47 7.48
C GLY A 152 -4.56 7.80 6.90
N ASN A 153 -4.62 8.89 7.70
CA ASN A 153 -4.08 10.21 7.34
C ASN A 153 -2.96 10.68 8.29
N ARG A 154 -2.29 9.75 8.94
CA ARG A 154 -1.23 10.06 9.91
C ARG A 154 -1.74 10.96 11.06
N ASN A 155 -3.00 10.75 11.48
CA ASN A 155 -3.67 11.59 12.48
C ASN A 155 -3.67 13.07 12.08
N GLY A 156 -4.12 13.38 10.86
CA GLY A 156 -4.23 14.73 10.30
C GLY A 156 -2.94 15.31 9.70
N LYS A 157 -1.83 14.54 9.63
CA LYS A 157 -0.54 15.05 9.17
C LYS A 157 -0.31 14.91 7.65
N SER A 158 -0.95 13.94 7.00
CA SER A 158 -0.78 13.70 5.56
C SER A 158 -1.98 14.13 4.72
N CYS A 159 -3.14 14.30 5.33
CA CYS A 159 -4.36 14.78 4.69
C CYS A 159 -5.26 15.41 5.76
N SER A 160 -6.09 16.41 5.38
CA SER A 160 -7.03 17.04 6.31
C SER A 160 -8.09 16.04 6.79
N ASP A 161 -8.57 16.24 8.02
CA ASP A 161 -9.65 15.42 8.57
C ASP A 161 -10.97 15.61 7.81
N ASP A 162 -11.22 16.78 7.23
CA ASP A 162 -12.40 17.02 6.39
C ASP A 162 -12.42 16.09 5.17
N TRP A 163 -11.32 15.98 4.45
CA TRP A 163 -11.24 15.08 3.30
C TRP A 163 -11.24 13.61 3.72
N LEU A 164 -10.60 13.28 4.82
CA LEU A 164 -10.65 11.93 5.37
C LEU A 164 -12.08 11.52 5.73
N ASN A 165 -12.87 12.42 6.34
CA ASN A 165 -14.28 12.19 6.67
C ASN A 165 -15.15 12.00 5.41
N ILE A 166 -14.87 12.75 4.34
CA ILE A 166 -15.53 12.57 3.04
C ILE A 166 -15.21 11.18 2.48
N LEU A 167 -13.93 10.78 2.49
CA LEU A 167 -13.51 9.45 2.06
C LEU A 167 -14.17 8.36 2.91
N GLN A 168 -14.13 8.45 4.24
CA GLN A 168 -14.78 7.50 5.15
C GLN A 168 -16.26 7.34 4.82
N SER A 169 -16.98 8.46 4.65
CA SER A 169 -18.40 8.46 4.31
C SER A 169 -18.67 7.81 2.96
N ALA A 170 -17.80 8.06 1.96
CA ALA A 170 -17.89 7.44 0.64
C ALA A 170 -17.66 5.93 0.70
N PHE A 171 -16.63 5.47 1.39
CA PHE A 171 -16.37 4.03 1.55
C PHE A 171 -17.50 3.34 2.31
N GLN A 172 -18.05 3.95 3.36
CA GLN A 172 -19.18 3.39 4.13
C GLN A 172 -20.45 3.18 3.30
N GLN A 173 -20.62 3.88 2.17
CA GLN A 173 -21.76 3.68 1.27
C GLN A 173 -21.70 2.36 0.50
N TYR A 174 -20.50 1.85 0.23
CA TYR A 174 -20.28 0.68 -0.62
C TYR A 174 -19.84 -0.56 0.16
N PHE A 175 -19.14 -0.39 1.27
CA PHE A 175 -18.69 -1.49 2.11
C PHE A 175 -19.70 -1.76 3.22
N PRO A 176 -20.22 -3.00 3.34
CA PRO A 176 -21.27 -3.31 4.32
C PRO A 176 -20.78 -3.37 5.76
N GLY A 177 -19.47 -3.52 5.97
CA GLY A 177 -18.86 -3.61 7.29
C GLY A 177 -18.24 -2.29 7.76
N GLU A 178 -17.43 -2.38 8.79
CA GLU A 178 -16.85 -1.22 9.44
C GLU A 178 -15.78 -0.55 8.56
N VAL A 179 -15.85 0.80 8.49
CA VAL A 179 -14.84 1.67 7.91
C VAL A 179 -14.24 2.54 9.01
N THR A 180 -13.01 2.24 9.40
CA THR A 180 -12.30 2.95 10.48
C THR A 180 -11.35 4.02 9.95
N VAL A 181 -10.90 4.89 10.86
CA VAL A 181 -9.92 5.94 10.60
C VAL A 181 -8.74 5.78 11.56
N ASN A 182 -7.52 5.72 11.01
CA ASN A 182 -6.26 5.62 11.73
C ASN A 182 -6.13 4.40 12.68
N GLN A 183 -7.00 3.41 12.59
CA GLN A 183 -6.97 2.19 13.39
C GLN A 183 -7.45 1.00 12.57
N PRO A 184 -6.64 -0.07 12.49
CA PRO A 184 -5.35 -0.31 13.16
C PRO A 184 -4.15 0.41 12.52
N PHE A 185 -4.31 1.02 11.34
CA PHE A 185 -3.23 1.65 10.59
C PHE A 185 -3.47 3.13 10.36
N SER A 186 -2.52 3.98 10.77
CA SER A 186 -2.62 5.43 10.57
C SER A 186 -1.90 5.95 9.32
N GLY A 187 -1.12 5.10 8.64
CA GLY A 187 -0.31 5.46 7.48
C GLY A 187 1.15 5.02 7.62
N GLY A 188 1.77 4.62 6.50
CA GLY A 188 3.14 4.18 6.40
C GLY A 188 4.12 5.28 5.94
N TYR A 189 5.30 4.86 5.48
CA TYR A 189 6.34 5.77 5.00
C TYR A 189 5.92 6.60 3.78
N ILE A 190 5.19 5.98 2.82
CA ILE A 190 4.70 6.70 1.63
C ILE A 190 3.83 7.88 2.04
N THR A 191 2.83 7.66 2.90
CA THR A 191 1.96 8.74 3.39
C THR A 191 2.71 9.75 4.27
N GLU A 192 3.76 9.33 4.99
CA GLU A 192 4.58 10.20 5.80
C GLU A 192 5.45 11.12 4.95
N PHE A 193 6.18 10.55 4.03
CA PHE A 193 7.17 11.27 3.23
C PHE A 193 6.48 12.16 2.19
N HIS A 194 5.59 11.57 1.39
CA HIS A 194 4.92 12.27 0.29
C HIS A 194 3.72 13.13 0.76
N GLY A 195 3.26 12.96 2.01
CA GLY A 195 2.25 13.83 2.61
C GLY A 195 2.66 15.30 2.74
N THR A 196 3.96 15.61 2.57
CA THR A 196 4.47 16.97 2.50
C THR A 196 4.38 17.59 1.10
N GLU A 197 4.15 16.77 0.06
CA GLU A 197 4.10 17.19 -1.34
C GLU A 197 2.65 17.46 -1.80
N MET A 198 1.72 16.61 -1.36
CA MET A 198 0.29 16.74 -1.61
C MET A 198 -0.47 15.93 -0.53
N PRO A 199 -1.83 16.07 -0.43
CA PRO A 199 -2.60 15.25 0.50
C PRO A 199 -2.51 13.75 0.17
N TRP A 200 -2.19 12.90 1.17
CA TRP A 200 -2.11 11.44 1.06
C TRP A 200 -2.98 10.74 2.09
N VAL A 201 -3.65 9.67 1.67
CA VAL A 201 -4.40 8.77 2.55
C VAL A 201 -3.96 7.34 2.27
N GLN A 202 -3.65 6.56 3.31
CA GLN A 202 -3.48 5.11 3.20
C GLN A 202 -4.84 4.43 3.22
N LEU A 203 -5.05 3.50 2.31
CA LEU A 203 -6.21 2.60 2.25
C LEU A 203 -5.74 1.18 2.58
N GLU A 204 -6.26 0.62 3.64
CA GLU A 204 -6.11 -0.79 3.98
C GLU A 204 -7.44 -1.50 3.80
N LEU A 205 -7.46 -2.51 2.94
CA LEU A 205 -8.66 -3.27 2.62
C LEU A 205 -8.53 -4.70 3.15
N SER A 206 -9.50 -5.14 3.96
CA SER A 206 -9.47 -6.48 4.54
C SER A 206 -9.55 -7.57 3.48
N ARG A 207 -8.70 -8.61 3.63
CA ARG A 207 -8.71 -9.85 2.82
C ARG A 207 -9.87 -10.79 3.19
N GLY A 208 -10.66 -10.49 4.22
CA GLY A 208 -11.78 -11.34 4.65
C GLY A 208 -12.78 -11.64 3.54
N ASP A 209 -13.50 -12.77 3.67
CA ASP A 209 -14.39 -13.39 2.66
C ASP A 209 -15.76 -12.70 2.52
N PHE A 210 -15.88 -11.42 2.88
CA PHE A 210 -17.14 -10.67 2.78
C PHE A 210 -17.51 -10.28 1.34
N ALA A 211 -16.57 -10.33 0.41
CA ALA A 211 -16.75 -10.07 -1.02
C ALA A 211 -15.61 -10.65 -1.84
N THR A 212 -15.83 -10.88 -3.13
CA THR A 212 -14.77 -11.27 -4.07
C THR A 212 -13.80 -10.10 -4.33
N PRO A 213 -12.56 -10.35 -4.79
CA PRO A 213 -11.64 -9.28 -5.20
C PRO A 213 -12.25 -8.33 -6.23
N GLN A 214 -13.03 -8.83 -7.19
CA GLN A 214 -13.71 -8.02 -8.21
C GLN A 214 -14.76 -7.10 -7.60
N GLN A 215 -15.59 -7.61 -6.67
CA GLN A 215 -16.58 -6.80 -5.96
C GLN A 215 -15.91 -5.71 -5.10
N LYS A 216 -14.82 -6.06 -4.41
CA LYS A 216 -14.01 -5.09 -3.64
C LYS A 216 -13.46 -4.00 -4.57
N SER A 217 -12.94 -4.37 -5.75
CA SER A 217 -12.46 -3.43 -6.77
C SER A 217 -13.54 -2.45 -7.22
N GLU A 218 -14.73 -2.96 -7.58
CA GLU A 218 -15.88 -2.13 -7.98
C GLU A 218 -16.28 -1.16 -6.86
N TRP A 219 -16.32 -1.61 -5.62
CA TRP A 219 -16.64 -0.77 -4.47
C TRP A 219 -15.60 0.32 -4.22
N VAL A 220 -14.31 0.01 -4.38
CA VAL A 220 -13.23 1.00 -4.27
C VAL A 220 -13.35 2.07 -5.34
N VAL A 221 -13.56 1.69 -6.61
CA VAL A 221 -13.76 2.64 -7.72
C VAL A 221 -14.95 3.57 -7.44
N ASN A 222 -16.08 2.99 -7.02
CA ASN A 222 -17.29 3.75 -6.72
C ASN A 222 -17.09 4.69 -5.52
N ALA A 223 -16.44 4.22 -4.45
CA ALA A 223 -16.16 5.03 -3.28
C ALA A 223 -15.23 6.21 -3.61
N LEU A 224 -14.14 5.97 -4.35
CA LEU A 224 -13.24 7.03 -4.79
C LEU A 224 -13.93 8.04 -5.71
N THR A 225 -14.77 7.57 -6.62
CA THR A 225 -15.58 8.43 -7.50
C THR A 225 -16.51 9.33 -6.69
N SER A 226 -17.22 8.77 -5.71
CA SER A 226 -18.11 9.51 -4.82
C SER A 226 -17.36 10.54 -3.98
N ALA A 227 -16.19 10.17 -3.44
CA ALA A 227 -15.35 11.08 -2.66
C ALA A 227 -14.82 12.24 -3.50
N VAL A 228 -14.30 11.98 -4.70
CA VAL A 228 -13.83 13.02 -5.62
C VAL A 228 -14.95 14.01 -5.96
N HIS A 229 -16.15 13.51 -6.29
CA HIS A 229 -17.30 14.38 -6.56
C HIS A 229 -17.72 15.23 -5.35
N ALA A 230 -17.57 14.72 -4.13
CA ALA A 230 -17.88 15.48 -2.92
C ALA A 230 -16.83 16.54 -2.59
N ILE A 231 -15.56 16.29 -2.89
CA ILE A 231 -14.45 17.22 -2.66
C ILE A 231 -14.48 18.41 -3.66
N ILE A 232 -14.92 18.15 -4.91
CA ILE A 232 -14.94 19.21 -5.97
C ILE A 232 -16.13 20.15 -5.83
N LYS A 233 -17.19 19.75 -5.13
CA LYS A 233 -18.39 20.61 -4.88
C LYS A 233 -18.12 21.71 -3.89
#